data_5ade7e8e08ccef2671ecad903b1ce7ac
#
_entry.id   5ade7e8e08ccef2671ecad903b1ce7ac
#
_cell.length_a   1.000
_cell.length_b   1.000
_cell.length_c   1.000
_cell.angle_alpha   90.00
_cell.angle_beta   90.00
_cell.angle_gamma   90.00
#
_symmetry.space_group_name_H-M   'P 1'
#
loop_
_entity.id
_entity.type
_entity.pdbx_description
1 polymer ?
#
loop_
_entity_poly.entity_id
_entity_poly.type
_entity_poly.pdbx_seq_one_letter_code
_entity_poly.pdbx_strand_id
1 'polypeptide(L)'
;MITTASSLHDIGKIRIPEEILNKPGRLTDEEFKIMKTHSELGAAIIKDMDFPQDHLLVHTAWEICRWNHERWDGKGYPDGLKGEEIPNSAQVVSIVDVYDALTSERCYKKAFDHDTAIQMILDGQCGQFKVMQEKIDFFKSNSGMNSIDYNAVSGQLTILNGKRQILCQRNNSKIDLFKEFGVNEEDVQYIRVLLHQTSVQNKEISVQLKATVENNSQKYKMKLHTLWSPMKKDVCIGIIGYFDTVK
;
A
#
# COMPACT_ATOMS: atom_id res chain seq x y z
N MET A 1 5.70 18.61 2.08
CA MET A 1 6.48 18.60 0.84
C MET A 1 5.86 17.71 -0.23
N ILE A 2 5.69 16.40 -0.03
CA ILE A 2 5.02 15.51 -1.02
C ILE A 2 3.61 16.03 -1.38
N THR A 3 2.81 16.46 -0.39
CA THR A 3 1.47 17.01 -0.60
C THR A 3 1.46 18.22 -1.55
N THR A 4 2.44 19.11 -1.44
CA THR A 4 2.56 20.26 -2.35
C THR A 4 3.06 19.83 -3.74
N ALA A 5 4.05 18.93 -3.78
CA ALA A 5 4.60 18.43 -5.02
C ALA A 5 3.57 17.60 -5.83
N SER A 6 2.72 16.80 -5.14
CA SER A 6 1.72 15.97 -5.79
C SER A 6 0.65 16.75 -6.56
N SER A 7 0.41 18.03 -6.21
CA SER A 7 -0.53 18.86 -6.98
C SER A 7 -0.08 19.10 -8.43
N LEU A 8 1.19 18.83 -8.74
CA LEU A 8 1.76 18.98 -10.08
C LEU A 8 1.86 17.66 -10.86
N HIS A 9 1.45 16.52 -10.28
CA HIS A 9 1.66 15.19 -10.89
C HIS A 9 1.12 15.07 -12.33
N ASP A 10 0.05 15.78 -12.60
CA ASP A 10 -0.69 15.77 -13.86
C ASP A 10 -0.41 17.00 -14.75
N ILE A 11 0.55 17.87 -14.41
CA ILE A 11 0.80 19.12 -15.16
C ILE A 11 1.07 18.88 -16.63
N GLY A 12 1.64 17.75 -17.00
CA GLY A 12 1.91 17.38 -18.39
C GLY A 12 0.66 17.17 -19.25
N LYS A 13 -0.52 16.99 -18.65
CA LYS A 13 -1.78 16.85 -19.36
C LYS A 13 -2.13 18.09 -20.19
N ILE A 14 -1.60 19.26 -19.84
CA ILE A 14 -1.78 20.49 -20.64
C ILE A 14 -1.19 20.38 -22.06
N ARG A 15 -0.30 19.42 -22.32
CA ARG A 15 0.30 19.16 -23.62
C ARG A 15 -0.34 17.98 -24.37
N ILE A 16 -1.33 17.32 -23.77
CA ILE A 16 -2.09 16.24 -24.43
C ILE A 16 -3.17 16.86 -25.32
N PRO A 17 -3.37 16.35 -26.54
CA PRO A 17 -4.44 16.82 -27.43
C PRO A 17 -5.81 16.78 -26.73
N GLU A 18 -6.59 17.83 -26.90
CA GLU A 18 -7.87 18.01 -26.21
C GLU A 18 -8.88 16.90 -26.54
N GLU A 19 -8.84 16.41 -27.77
CA GLU A 19 -9.70 15.33 -28.26
C GLU A 19 -9.44 14.01 -27.52
N ILE A 20 -8.20 13.79 -27.05
CA ILE A 20 -7.81 12.61 -26.26
C ILE A 20 -8.12 12.86 -24.79
N LEU A 21 -7.74 14.06 -24.28
CA LEU A 21 -7.91 14.40 -22.87
C LEU A 21 -9.38 14.41 -22.44
N ASN A 22 -10.25 14.98 -23.27
CA ASN A 22 -11.69 15.16 -23.00
C ASN A 22 -12.58 14.12 -23.69
N LYS A 23 -12.02 13.03 -24.19
CA LYS A 23 -12.80 12.00 -24.89
C LYS A 23 -13.92 11.44 -24.02
N PRO A 24 -15.19 11.49 -24.45
CA PRO A 24 -16.32 10.95 -23.68
C PRO A 24 -16.40 9.42 -23.83
N GLY A 25 -15.40 8.69 -23.33
CA GLY A 25 -15.34 7.24 -23.44
C GLY A 25 -13.96 6.67 -23.17
N ARG A 26 -13.79 5.39 -23.46
CA ARG A 26 -12.49 4.74 -23.32
C ARG A 26 -11.54 5.17 -24.43
N LEU A 27 -10.28 5.37 -24.09
CA LEU A 27 -9.22 5.61 -25.05
C LEU A 27 -8.91 4.31 -25.82
N THR A 28 -8.56 4.45 -27.10
CA THR A 28 -7.92 3.34 -27.84
C THR A 28 -6.50 3.13 -27.34
N ASP A 29 -5.87 2.04 -27.76
CA ASP A 29 -4.48 1.75 -27.36
C ASP A 29 -3.50 2.83 -27.84
N GLU A 30 -3.74 3.39 -29.04
CA GLU A 30 -2.95 4.49 -29.62
C GLU A 30 -3.14 5.77 -28.82
N GLU A 31 -4.38 6.14 -28.52
CA GLU A 31 -4.71 7.31 -27.71
C GLU A 31 -4.15 7.16 -26.28
N PHE A 32 -4.20 5.96 -25.73
CA PHE A 32 -3.62 5.69 -24.40
C PHE A 32 -2.09 5.80 -24.42
N LYS A 33 -1.42 5.41 -25.50
CA LYS A 33 0.03 5.67 -25.66
C LYS A 33 0.33 7.17 -25.62
N ILE A 34 -0.47 7.98 -26.30
CA ILE A 34 -0.33 9.45 -26.27
C ILE A 34 -0.62 9.97 -24.85
N MET A 35 -1.70 9.50 -24.20
CA MET A 35 -2.03 9.89 -22.83
C MET A 35 -0.88 9.62 -21.86
N LYS A 36 -0.19 8.47 -21.97
CA LYS A 36 0.95 8.13 -21.09
C LYS A 36 2.10 9.14 -21.17
N THR A 37 2.26 9.84 -22.30
CA THR A 37 3.35 10.82 -22.44
C THR A 37 3.22 12.01 -21.50
N HIS A 38 2.05 12.21 -20.83
CA HIS A 38 1.92 13.31 -19.87
C HIS A 38 2.93 13.23 -18.73
N SER A 39 3.38 12.03 -18.33
CA SER A 39 4.40 11.86 -17.29
C SER A 39 5.74 12.48 -17.71
N GLU A 40 6.18 12.18 -18.94
CA GLU A 40 7.43 12.75 -19.49
C GLU A 40 7.30 14.25 -19.76
N LEU A 41 6.16 14.66 -20.31
CA LEU A 41 5.86 16.07 -20.60
C LEU A 41 5.78 16.89 -19.31
N GLY A 42 5.19 16.35 -18.25
CA GLY A 42 5.14 16.99 -16.94
C GLY A 42 6.52 17.13 -16.32
N ALA A 43 7.34 16.09 -16.35
CA ALA A 43 8.72 16.13 -15.90
C ALA A 43 9.56 17.17 -16.69
N ALA A 44 9.34 17.27 -18.00
CA ALA A 44 9.99 18.28 -18.85
C ALA A 44 9.57 19.70 -18.45
N ILE A 45 8.26 19.94 -18.24
CA ILE A 45 7.76 21.24 -17.79
C ILE A 45 8.43 21.67 -16.48
N ILE A 46 8.49 20.76 -15.48
CA ILE A 46 9.11 21.09 -14.20
C ILE A 46 10.61 21.36 -14.35
N LYS A 47 11.29 20.61 -15.21
CA LYS A 47 12.71 20.84 -15.50
C LYS A 47 12.96 22.19 -16.19
N ASP A 48 12.03 22.66 -17.02
CA ASP A 48 12.14 23.92 -17.73
C ASP A 48 11.71 25.15 -16.88
N MET A 49 11.19 24.93 -15.66
CA MET A 49 10.87 26.01 -14.74
C MET A 49 12.14 26.75 -14.27
N ASP A 50 12.03 28.08 -14.15
CA ASP A 50 13.11 28.95 -13.64
C ASP A 50 13.21 28.85 -12.11
N PHE A 51 13.48 27.65 -11.61
CA PHE A 51 13.74 27.35 -10.21
C PHE A 51 15.04 26.54 -10.07
N PRO A 52 15.76 26.68 -8.94
CA PRO A 52 16.90 25.83 -8.66
C PRO A 52 16.50 24.34 -8.73
N GLN A 53 17.15 23.60 -9.61
CA GLN A 53 16.81 22.18 -9.84
C GLN A 53 17.21 21.28 -8.67
N ASP A 54 18.13 21.74 -7.81
CA ASP A 54 18.51 21.11 -6.54
C ASP A 54 17.53 21.42 -5.40
N HIS A 55 16.55 22.30 -5.63
CA HIS A 55 15.52 22.58 -4.63
C HIS A 55 14.65 21.34 -4.41
N LEU A 56 14.62 20.86 -3.18
CA LEU A 56 13.97 19.59 -2.80
C LEU A 56 12.51 19.45 -3.29
N LEU A 57 11.73 20.54 -3.28
CA LEU A 57 10.35 20.53 -3.76
C LEU A 57 10.29 20.31 -5.28
N VAL A 58 11.17 20.96 -6.04
CA VAL A 58 11.23 20.85 -7.50
C VAL A 58 11.65 19.44 -7.91
N HIS A 59 12.69 18.93 -7.27
CA HIS A 59 13.13 17.54 -7.49
C HIS A 59 12.03 16.53 -7.16
N THR A 60 11.37 16.68 -6.01
CA THR A 60 10.26 15.79 -5.61
C THR A 60 9.08 15.88 -6.60
N ALA A 61 8.73 17.08 -7.08
CA ALA A 61 7.67 17.25 -8.07
C ALA A 61 8.04 16.60 -9.41
N TRP A 62 9.30 16.71 -9.83
CA TRP A 62 9.82 16.06 -11.02
C TRP A 62 9.74 14.52 -10.91
N GLU A 63 10.20 13.95 -9.81
CA GLU A 63 10.08 12.50 -9.53
C GLU A 63 8.63 12.03 -9.61
N ILE A 64 7.72 12.75 -8.97
CA ILE A 64 6.28 12.42 -8.95
C ILE A 64 5.71 12.49 -10.36
N CYS A 65 5.91 13.59 -11.10
CA CYS A 65 5.42 13.72 -12.46
C CYS A 65 5.89 12.61 -13.38
N ARG A 66 7.17 12.24 -13.28
CA ARG A 66 7.74 11.25 -14.17
C ARG A 66 7.32 9.83 -13.82
N TRP A 67 7.24 9.49 -12.50
CA TRP A 67 7.21 8.10 -12.07
C TRP A 67 6.01 7.68 -11.21
N ASN A 68 4.99 8.53 -11.02
CA ASN A 68 3.78 8.14 -10.27
C ASN A 68 2.96 7.02 -10.96
N HIS A 69 3.20 6.76 -12.23
CA HIS A 69 2.60 5.65 -12.98
C HIS A 69 3.52 4.44 -13.14
N GLU A 70 4.70 4.44 -12.52
CA GLU A 70 5.52 3.25 -12.42
C GLU A 70 4.89 2.23 -11.48
N ARG A 71 5.20 0.96 -11.71
CA ARG A 71 4.62 -0.15 -10.93
C ARG A 71 5.71 -1.03 -10.35
N TRP A 72 5.50 -1.50 -9.15
CA TRP A 72 6.46 -2.36 -8.44
C TRP A 72 6.93 -3.57 -9.27
N ASP A 73 6.04 -4.11 -10.11
CA ASP A 73 6.33 -5.23 -11.02
C ASP A 73 7.07 -4.84 -12.31
N GLY A 74 7.40 -3.56 -12.50
CA GLY A 74 8.08 -3.04 -13.69
C GLY A 74 7.19 -2.92 -14.93
N LYS A 75 5.86 -3.05 -14.78
CA LYS A 75 4.91 -2.92 -15.90
C LYS A 75 4.30 -1.51 -15.99
N GLY A 76 4.89 -0.58 -15.27
CA GLY A 76 4.52 0.84 -15.29
C GLY A 76 5.06 1.59 -16.51
N TYR A 77 5.00 2.89 -16.44
CA TYR A 77 5.54 3.80 -17.44
C TYR A 77 5.99 5.10 -16.77
N PRO A 78 6.88 5.91 -17.39
CA PRO A 78 7.41 5.80 -18.75
C PRO A 78 8.65 4.91 -18.87
N ASP A 79 9.43 4.72 -17.80
CA ASP A 79 10.76 4.12 -17.84
C ASP A 79 10.76 2.60 -17.51
N GLY A 80 9.64 2.08 -16.98
CA GLY A 80 9.53 0.68 -16.56
C GLY A 80 10.36 0.35 -15.32
N LEU A 81 10.51 1.31 -14.42
CA LEU A 81 11.22 1.12 -13.14
C LEU A 81 10.57 0.03 -12.32
N LYS A 82 11.40 -0.71 -11.59
CA LYS A 82 10.95 -1.85 -10.81
C LYS A 82 11.40 -1.78 -9.36
N GLY A 83 10.49 -2.11 -8.44
CA GLY A 83 10.82 -2.21 -7.03
C GLY A 83 11.35 -0.91 -6.44
N GLU A 84 12.51 -0.96 -5.80
CA GLU A 84 13.15 0.17 -5.12
C GLU A 84 13.76 1.21 -6.08
N GLU A 85 13.76 0.97 -7.39
CA GLU A 85 14.16 1.98 -8.39
C GLU A 85 13.14 3.12 -8.44
N ILE A 86 11.88 2.85 -8.03
CA ILE A 86 10.82 3.84 -8.00
C ILE A 86 10.98 4.71 -6.74
N PRO A 87 11.14 6.04 -6.85
CA PRO A 87 11.25 6.92 -5.69
C PRO A 87 10.03 6.81 -4.76
N ASN A 88 10.25 6.89 -3.46
CA ASN A 88 9.19 6.81 -2.46
C ASN A 88 8.11 7.89 -2.66
N SER A 89 8.49 9.08 -3.10
CA SER A 89 7.59 10.18 -3.47
C SER A 89 6.58 9.75 -4.53
N ALA A 90 7.06 9.11 -5.59
CA ALA A 90 6.24 8.61 -6.70
C ALA A 90 5.37 7.42 -6.27
N GLN A 91 5.91 6.46 -5.50
CA GLN A 91 5.14 5.32 -4.99
C GLN A 91 3.92 5.74 -4.17
N VAL A 92 4.08 6.76 -3.34
CA VAL A 92 3.00 7.30 -2.50
C VAL A 92 1.91 7.93 -3.33
N VAL A 93 2.29 8.81 -4.26
CA VAL A 93 1.31 9.51 -5.12
C VAL A 93 0.60 8.53 -6.03
N SER A 94 1.30 7.49 -6.51
CA SER A 94 0.71 6.41 -7.29
C SER A 94 -0.48 5.73 -6.59
N ILE A 95 -0.36 5.42 -5.30
CA ILE A 95 -1.46 4.80 -4.54
C ILE A 95 -2.64 5.77 -4.39
N VAL A 96 -2.35 7.05 -4.11
CA VAL A 96 -3.38 8.08 -3.92
C VAL A 96 -4.10 8.36 -5.23
N ASP A 97 -3.38 8.45 -6.34
CA ASP A 97 -3.96 8.67 -7.68
C ASP A 97 -4.87 7.50 -8.09
N VAL A 98 -4.43 6.27 -7.86
CA VAL A 98 -5.26 5.08 -8.09
C VAL A 98 -6.51 5.10 -7.22
N TYR A 99 -6.40 5.46 -5.94
CA TYR A 99 -7.54 5.56 -5.04
C TYR A 99 -8.52 6.63 -5.51
N ASP A 100 -8.04 7.83 -5.87
CA ASP A 100 -8.88 8.90 -6.42
C ASP A 100 -9.57 8.45 -7.71
N ALA A 101 -8.81 7.81 -8.62
CA ALA A 101 -9.37 7.27 -9.85
C ALA A 101 -10.46 6.21 -9.62
N LEU A 102 -10.41 5.45 -8.52
CA LEU A 102 -11.43 4.47 -8.17
C LEU A 102 -12.67 5.13 -7.55
N THR A 103 -12.48 6.11 -6.69
CA THR A 103 -13.55 6.74 -5.91
C THR A 103 -14.19 7.96 -6.58
N SER A 104 -13.60 8.47 -7.66
CA SER A 104 -14.16 9.55 -8.47
C SER A 104 -15.04 9.02 -9.59
N GLU A 105 -16.20 9.66 -9.80
CA GLU A 105 -17.07 9.37 -10.93
C GLU A 105 -16.46 9.87 -12.23
N ARG A 106 -16.51 9.05 -13.28
CA ARG A 106 -16.03 9.41 -14.62
C ARG A 106 -17.14 9.12 -15.64
N CYS A 107 -17.11 9.79 -16.78
CA CYS A 107 -18.14 9.68 -17.83
C CYS A 107 -18.40 8.23 -18.29
N TYR A 108 -17.47 7.30 -18.10
CA TYR A 108 -17.55 5.89 -18.48
C TYR A 108 -17.56 4.92 -17.29
N LYS A 109 -17.56 5.42 -16.02
CA LYS A 109 -17.44 4.59 -14.81
C LYS A 109 -18.03 5.28 -13.61
N LYS A 110 -18.91 4.58 -12.86
CA LYS A 110 -19.36 5.01 -11.53
C LYS A 110 -18.22 4.89 -10.51
N ALA A 111 -18.24 5.77 -9.50
CA ALA A 111 -17.35 5.67 -8.36
C ALA A 111 -17.59 4.36 -7.60
N PHE A 112 -16.50 3.71 -7.17
CA PHE A 112 -16.57 2.68 -6.15
C PHE A 112 -16.67 3.32 -4.76
N ASP A 113 -17.31 2.62 -3.82
CA ASP A 113 -17.25 3.00 -2.42
C ASP A 113 -15.84 2.82 -1.85
N HIS A 114 -15.60 3.43 -0.68
CA HIS A 114 -14.30 3.43 -0.03
C HIS A 114 -13.73 2.02 0.18
N ASP A 115 -14.54 1.13 0.77
CA ASP A 115 -14.08 -0.21 1.15
C ASP A 115 -13.76 -1.06 -0.08
N THR A 116 -14.59 -0.97 -1.12
CA THR A 116 -14.34 -1.63 -2.41
C THR A 116 -13.06 -1.11 -3.05
N ALA A 117 -12.84 0.20 -3.10
CA ALA A 117 -11.64 0.80 -3.69
C ALA A 117 -10.37 0.35 -2.96
N ILE A 118 -10.37 0.37 -1.63
CA ILE A 118 -9.25 -0.12 -0.82
C ILE A 118 -9.00 -1.60 -1.08
N GLN A 119 -10.06 -2.42 -1.12
CA GLN A 119 -9.88 -3.85 -1.38
C GLN A 119 -9.29 -4.12 -2.77
N MET A 120 -9.73 -3.39 -3.81
CA MET A 120 -9.16 -3.51 -5.15
C MET A 120 -7.67 -3.17 -5.19
N ILE A 121 -7.24 -2.15 -4.45
CA ILE A 121 -5.84 -1.78 -4.30
C ILE A 121 -5.08 -2.90 -3.59
N LEU A 122 -5.60 -3.40 -2.48
CA LEU A 122 -4.98 -4.47 -1.68
C LEU A 122 -4.87 -5.80 -2.43
N ASP A 123 -5.82 -6.10 -3.31
CA ASP A 123 -5.83 -7.31 -4.15
C ASP A 123 -4.94 -7.19 -5.40
N GLY A 124 -4.32 -6.02 -5.63
CA GLY A 124 -3.45 -5.81 -6.80
C GLY A 124 -4.18 -5.65 -8.12
N GLN A 125 -5.50 -5.41 -8.09
CA GLN A 125 -6.29 -5.24 -9.32
C GLN A 125 -5.89 -3.97 -10.10
N CYS A 126 -5.32 -2.99 -9.39
CA CYS A 126 -4.92 -1.69 -9.96
C CYS A 126 -3.41 -1.55 -10.14
N GLY A 127 -2.65 -2.60 -9.91
CA GLY A 127 -1.19 -2.60 -9.98
C GLY A 127 -0.57 -3.18 -8.71
N GLN A 128 0.74 -3.40 -8.73
CA GLN A 128 1.48 -3.87 -7.57
C GLN A 128 2.20 -2.71 -6.89
N PHE A 129 2.04 -2.61 -5.58
CA PHE A 129 2.69 -1.64 -4.70
C PHE A 129 3.62 -2.36 -3.73
N LYS A 130 4.63 -1.68 -3.17
CA LYS A 130 5.63 -2.28 -2.27
C LYS A 130 5.00 -3.06 -1.10
N VAL A 131 4.09 -2.43 -0.38
CA VAL A 131 3.42 -3.05 0.78
C VAL A 131 2.67 -4.32 0.40
N MET A 132 2.11 -4.36 -0.80
CA MET A 132 1.42 -5.54 -1.31
C MET A 132 2.37 -6.65 -1.68
N GLN A 133 3.52 -6.34 -2.27
CA GLN A 133 4.52 -7.34 -2.61
C GLN A 133 5.06 -8.02 -1.35
N GLU A 134 5.36 -7.26 -0.32
CA GLU A 134 5.78 -7.80 0.98
C GLU A 134 4.73 -8.75 1.57
N LYS A 135 3.44 -8.39 1.52
CA LYS A 135 2.34 -9.26 1.94
C LYS A 135 2.26 -10.54 1.10
N ILE A 136 2.33 -10.42 -0.22
CA ILE A 136 2.26 -11.55 -1.14
C ILE A 136 3.41 -12.52 -0.87
N ASP A 137 4.62 -12.03 -0.74
CA ASP A 137 5.81 -12.85 -0.51
C ASP A 137 5.76 -13.53 0.86
N PHE A 138 5.30 -12.79 1.89
CA PHE A 138 5.08 -13.35 3.22
C PHE A 138 4.06 -14.50 3.18
N PHE A 139 2.90 -14.29 2.55
CA PHE A 139 1.87 -15.33 2.49
C PHE A 139 2.24 -16.49 1.58
N LYS A 140 3.02 -16.29 0.52
CA LYS A 140 3.56 -17.38 -0.31
C LYS A 140 4.53 -18.24 0.47
N SER A 141 5.42 -17.64 1.23
CA SER A 141 6.43 -18.34 2.04
C SER A 141 5.82 -19.15 3.19
N ASN A 142 4.61 -18.76 3.65
CA ASN A 142 3.90 -19.38 4.76
C ASN A 142 2.57 -20.03 4.31
N SER A 143 2.51 -20.54 3.08
CA SER A 143 1.31 -21.21 2.55
C SER A 143 0.96 -22.46 3.36
N GLY A 144 -0.32 -22.63 3.67
CA GLY A 144 -0.83 -23.73 4.50
C GLY A 144 -0.94 -23.44 5.99
N MET A 145 -0.38 -22.33 6.47
CA MET A 145 -0.52 -21.90 7.87
C MET A 145 -1.71 -20.96 8.07
N ASN A 146 -2.25 -20.93 9.29
CA ASN A 146 -3.21 -19.90 9.68
C ASN A 146 -2.50 -18.55 9.70
N SER A 147 -3.16 -17.50 9.22
CA SER A 147 -2.53 -16.20 9.06
C SER A 147 -3.39 -15.06 9.57
N ILE A 148 -2.71 -13.99 9.94
CA ILE A 148 -3.26 -12.73 10.41
C ILE A 148 -2.83 -11.64 9.43
N ASP A 149 -3.77 -10.79 9.04
CA ASP A 149 -3.52 -9.52 8.34
C ASP A 149 -4.24 -8.40 9.10
N TYR A 150 -3.48 -7.48 9.66
CA TYR A 150 -4.00 -6.30 10.33
C TYR A 150 -3.52 -5.04 9.64
N ASN A 151 -4.47 -4.25 9.16
CA ASN A 151 -4.20 -2.93 8.60
C ASN A 151 -4.36 -1.87 9.70
N ALA A 152 -3.25 -1.28 10.12
CA ALA A 152 -3.24 -0.29 11.21
C ALA A 152 -3.88 1.06 10.81
N VAL A 153 -4.01 1.33 9.51
CA VAL A 153 -4.63 2.57 9.00
C VAL A 153 -6.14 2.48 9.03
N SER A 154 -6.71 1.38 8.51
CA SER A 154 -8.17 1.16 8.48
C SER A 154 -8.70 0.49 9.75
N GLY A 155 -7.84 -0.10 10.57
CA GLY A 155 -8.23 -0.92 11.72
C GLY A 155 -8.83 -2.28 11.32
N GLN A 156 -8.66 -2.68 10.07
CA GLN A 156 -9.16 -3.97 9.59
C GLN A 156 -8.27 -5.12 10.05
N LEU A 157 -8.88 -6.11 10.67
CA LEU A 157 -8.27 -7.38 11.05
C LEU A 157 -8.89 -8.49 10.22
N THR A 158 -8.07 -9.31 9.57
CA THR A 158 -8.50 -10.52 8.87
C THR A 158 -7.67 -11.71 9.35
N ILE A 159 -8.35 -12.79 9.74
CA ILE A 159 -7.74 -14.05 10.14
C ILE A 159 -8.17 -15.11 9.13
N LEU A 160 -7.20 -15.80 8.58
CA LEU A 160 -7.39 -16.84 7.57
C LEU A 160 -6.87 -18.18 8.08
N ASN A 161 -7.56 -19.26 7.75
CA ASN A 161 -7.02 -20.62 7.94
C ASN A 161 -5.98 -20.96 6.85
N GLY A 162 -5.32 -22.09 7.00
CA GLY A 162 -4.32 -22.57 6.03
C GLY A 162 -4.87 -22.80 4.62
N LYS A 163 -6.19 -22.85 4.44
CA LYS A 163 -6.87 -22.94 3.13
C LYS A 163 -7.33 -21.58 2.61
N ARG A 164 -6.90 -20.48 3.25
CA ARG A 164 -7.28 -19.11 2.91
C ARG A 164 -8.79 -18.79 3.06
N GLN A 165 -9.51 -19.55 3.89
CA GLN A 165 -10.86 -19.21 4.27
C GLN A 165 -10.85 -18.24 5.45
N ILE A 166 -11.70 -17.22 5.39
CA ILE A 166 -11.82 -16.21 6.45
C ILE A 166 -12.42 -16.87 7.69
N LEU A 167 -11.66 -16.90 8.79
CA LEU A 167 -12.13 -17.34 10.10
C LEU A 167 -12.74 -16.18 10.88
N CYS A 168 -12.14 -14.99 10.77
CA CYS A 168 -12.61 -13.80 11.43
C CYS A 168 -12.28 -12.57 10.57
N GLN A 169 -13.22 -11.63 10.50
CA GLN A 169 -13.00 -10.31 9.91
C GLN A 169 -13.64 -9.25 10.78
N ARG A 170 -12.89 -8.21 11.15
CA ARG A 170 -13.35 -7.10 11.97
C ARG A 170 -12.89 -5.79 11.35
N ASN A 171 -13.76 -4.81 11.33
CA ASN A 171 -13.50 -3.45 10.87
C ASN A 171 -13.72 -2.50 12.05
N ASN A 172 -12.68 -2.19 12.77
CA ASN A 172 -12.73 -1.22 13.87
C ASN A 172 -11.39 -0.53 14.04
N SER A 173 -11.34 0.78 13.88
CA SER A 173 -10.16 1.61 14.04
C SER A 173 -9.53 1.61 15.45
N LYS A 174 -10.22 1.01 16.42
CA LYS A 174 -9.78 0.89 17.82
C LYS A 174 -9.46 -0.55 18.25
N ILE A 175 -9.37 -1.49 17.30
CA ILE A 175 -9.04 -2.89 17.63
C ILE A 175 -7.63 -2.94 18.22
N ASP A 176 -7.56 -3.47 19.41
CA ASP A 176 -6.35 -4.03 19.97
C ASP A 176 -6.27 -5.49 19.47
N LEU A 177 -5.43 -5.71 18.46
CA LEU A 177 -5.24 -7.03 17.82
C LEU A 177 -5.10 -8.16 18.84
N PHE A 178 -4.42 -7.90 19.93
CA PHE A 178 -4.09 -8.92 20.92
C PHE A 178 -5.24 -9.20 21.87
N LYS A 179 -6.11 -8.22 22.14
CA LYS A 179 -7.34 -8.45 22.94
C LYS A 179 -8.33 -9.34 22.21
N GLU A 180 -8.42 -9.25 20.88
CA GLU A 180 -9.26 -10.14 20.07
C GLU A 180 -8.82 -11.62 20.16
N PHE A 181 -7.52 -11.87 20.44
CA PHE A 181 -6.99 -13.20 20.68
C PHE A 181 -7.04 -13.65 22.14
N GLY A 182 -7.66 -12.86 23.03
CA GLY A 182 -7.67 -13.17 24.48
C GLY A 182 -6.29 -13.24 25.10
N VAL A 183 -5.34 -12.48 24.57
CA VAL A 183 -3.98 -12.34 25.13
C VAL A 183 -4.05 -11.45 26.36
N ASN A 184 -3.37 -11.83 27.44
CA ASN A 184 -3.35 -11.03 28.66
C ASN A 184 -2.63 -9.68 28.46
N GLU A 185 -2.90 -8.71 29.33
CA GLU A 185 -2.39 -7.35 29.21
C GLU A 185 -0.85 -7.25 29.31
N GLU A 186 -0.21 -8.12 30.07
CA GLU A 186 1.25 -8.15 30.25
C GLU A 186 1.93 -8.61 28.95
N ASP A 187 1.43 -9.67 28.34
CA ASP A 187 1.92 -10.17 27.05
C ASP A 187 1.66 -9.15 25.92
N VAL A 188 0.52 -8.45 25.95
CA VAL A 188 0.21 -7.35 25.01
C VAL A 188 1.25 -6.23 25.13
N GLN A 189 1.59 -5.80 26.34
CA GLN A 189 2.58 -4.75 26.52
C GLN A 189 3.97 -5.21 26.07
N TYR A 190 4.34 -6.45 26.37
CA TYR A 190 5.59 -7.04 25.91
C TYR A 190 5.69 -7.07 24.36
N ILE A 191 4.62 -7.49 23.69
CA ILE A 191 4.56 -7.49 22.22
C ILE A 191 4.67 -6.08 21.66
N ARG A 192 3.97 -5.09 22.25
CA ARG A 192 4.07 -3.69 21.83
C ARG A 192 5.49 -3.15 21.91
N VAL A 193 6.21 -3.48 23.00
CA VAL A 193 7.61 -3.09 23.14
C VAL A 193 8.48 -3.76 22.08
N LEU A 194 8.29 -5.05 21.82
CA LEU A 194 9.00 -5.77 20.76
C LEU A 194 8.70 -5.19 19.38
N LEU A 195 7.43 -4.91 19.07
CA LEU A 195 7.02 -4.31 17.80
C LEU A 195 7.65 -2.92 17.63
N HIS A 196 7.78 -2.16 18.70
CA HIS A 196 8.43 -0.85 18.66
C HIS A 196 9.95 -0.95 18.47
N GLN A 197 10.60 -1.93 19.09
CA GLN A 197 12.04 -2.17 18.96
C GLN A 197 12.43 -2.70 17.58
N THR A 198 11.56 -3.42 16.89
CA THR A 198 11.80 -3.96 15.54
C THR A 198 11.59 -2.94 14.45
N SER A 199 11.09 -1.75 14.78
CA SER A 199 10.88 -0.65 13.83
C SER A 199 12.14 -0.24 13.06
N VAL A 200 13.32 -0.56 13.57
CA VAL A 200 14.61 -0.14 13.00
C VAL A 200 15.24 -1.21 12.09
N GLN A 201 14.78 -2.47 12.08
CA GLN A 201 15.54 -3.57 11.48
C GLN A 201 14.79 -4.54 10.57
N ASN A 202 13.52 -4.33 10.21
CA ASN A 202 12.74 -5.26 9.36
C ASN A 202 12.80 -6.74 9.83
N LYS A 203 12.72 -7.00 11.11
CA LYS A 203 12.87 -8.35 11.66
C LYS A 203 11.53 -9.00 11.95
N GLU A 204 11.46 -10.30 11.63
CA GLU A 204 10.38 -11.18 12.09
C GLU A 204 10.43 -11.32 13.61
N ILE A 205 9.28 -11.16 14.25
CA ILE A 205 9.13 -11.39 15.69
C ILE A 205 8.47 -12.75 15.88
N SER A 206 9.10 -13.60 16.68
CA SER A 206 8.51 -14.87 17.11
C SER A 206 8.09 -14.77 18.58
N VAL A 207 6.79 -14.92 18.83
CA VAL A 207 6.22 -14.84 20.17
C VAL A 207 5.43 -16.11 20.46
N GLN A 208 5.54 -16.62 21.70
CA GLN A 208 4.64 -17.65 22.20
C GLN A 208 3.60 -16.98 23.09
N LEU A 209 2.34 -17.16 22.77
CA LEU A 209 1.23 -16.56 23.48
C LEU A 209 0.29 -17.63 24.02
N LYS A 210 -0.28 -17.35 25.18
CA LYS A 210 -1.43 -18.10 25.68
C LYS A 210 -2.67 -17.28 25.36
N ALA A 211 -3.51 -17.79 24.46
CA ALA A 211 -4.74 -17.12 24.09
C ALA A 211 -5.95 -18.01 24.42
N THR A 212 -7.03 -17.36 24.78
CA THR A 212 -8.31 -18.04 25.06
C THR A 212 -9.28 -17.71 23.92
N VAL A 213 -9.53 -18.69 23.08
CA VAL A 213 -10.49 -18.58 21.98
C VAL A 213 -11.66 -19.52 22.29
N GLU A 214 -12.88 -19.00 22.28
CA GLU A 214 -14.11 -19.76 22.53
C GLU A 214 -14.07 -20.62 23.82
N ASN A 215 -13.62 -20.05 24.93
CA ASN A 215 -13.46 -20.70 26.23
C ASN A 215 -12.38 -21.81 26.30
N ASN A 216 -11.61 -22.00 25.26
CA ASN A 216 -10.47 -22.93 25.25
C ASN A 216 -9.17 -22.14 25.35
N SER A 217 -8.44 -22.34 26.46
CA SER A 217 -7.10 -21.74 26.65
C SER A 217 -6.05 -22.61 25.97
N GLN A 218 -5.45 -22.08 24.90
CA GLN A 218 -4.46 -22.80 24.11
C GLN A 218 -3.21 -21.96 23.91
N LYS A 219 -2.05 -22.62 23.85
CA LYS A 219 -0.79 -21.96 23.52
C LYS A 219 -0.64 -21.85 22.01
N TYR A 220 -0.30 -20.66 21.54
CA TYR A 220 -0.02 -20.39 20.15
C TYR A 220 1.41 -19.91 19.98
N LYS A 221 2.07 -20.37 18.94
CA LYS A 221 3.30 -19.79 18.42
C LYS A 221 2.95 -18.90 17.27
N MET A 222 3.21 -17.61 17.42
CA MET A 222 2.95 -16.62 16.39
C MET A 222 4.27 -16.08 15.86
N LYS A 223 4.33 -15.87 14.57
CA LYS A 223 5.37 -15.08 13.91
C LYS A 223 4.69 -13.91 13.25
N LEU A 224 5.12 -12.72 13.61
CA LEU A 224 4.56 -11.45 13.16
C LEU A 224 5.61 -10.68 12.38
N HIS A 225 5.19 -10.09 11.29
CA HIS A 225 5.97 -9.18 10.49
C HIS A 225 5.24 -7.84 10.43
N THR A 226 5.95 -6.77 10.82
CA THR A 226 5.39 -5.42 10.81
C THR A 226 5.63 -4.76 9.46
N LEU A 227 4.59 -4.14 8.94
CA LEU A 227 4.66 -3.33 7.72
C LEU A 227 4.82 -1.86 8.13
N TRP A 228 5.85 -1.23 7.62
CA TRP A 228 6.20 0.14 7.98
C TRP A 228 5.87 1.12 6.86
N SER A 229 5.52 2.33 7.26
CA SER A 229 5.27 3.40 6.30
C SER A 229 6.56 3.74 5.54
N PRO A 230 6.54 3.71 4.20
CA PRO A 230 7.68 4.18 3.42
C PRO A 230 7.92 5.69 3.57
N MET A 231 6.96 6.42 4.14
CA MET A 231 6.97 7.89 4.26
C MET A 231 7.42 8.41 5.61
N LYS A 232 7.18 7.67 6.67
CA LYS A 232 7.52 8.07 8.04
C LYS A 232 8.26 6.93 8.72
N LYS A 233 9.50 7.18 9.11
CA LYS A 233 10.21 6.31 10.03
C LYS A 233 9.34 6.13 11.27
N ASP A 234 9.25 4.93 11.79
CA ASP A 234 8.56 4.58 13.03
C ASP A 234 7.02 4.60 12.99
N VAL A 235 6.39 4.63 11.79
CA VAL A 235 4.95 4.46 11.66
C VAL A 235 4.63 3.08 11.10
N CYS A 236 4.11 2.19 11.94
CA CYS A 236 3.57 0.89 11.53
C CYS A 236 2.23 1.10 10.81
N ILE A 237 2.13 0.61 9.58
CA ILE A 237 0.91 0.67 8.76
C ILE A 237 0.14 -0.65 8.74
N GLY A 238 0.73 -1.72 9.24
CA GLY A 238 0.07 -3.01 9.34
C GLY A 238 0.93 -4.07 10.01
N ILE A 239 0.32 -5.19 10.30
CA ILE A 239 0.96 -6.38 10.84
C ILE A 239 0.44 -7.57 10.05
N ILE A 240 1.34 -8.38 9.52
CA ILE A 240 1.00 -9.68 8.95
C ILE A 240 1.68 -10.77 9.76
N GLY A 241 1.07 -11.91 9.84
CA GLY A 241 1.63 -12.99 10.62
C GLY A 241 1.02 -14.34 10.30
N TYR A 242 1.61 -15.37 10.86
CA TYR A 242 1.03 -16.70 10.89
C TYR A 242 1.15 -17.28 12.30
N PHE A 243 0.27 -18.20 12.59
CA PHE A 243 0.24 -18.85 13.89
C PHE A 243 -0.10 -20.33 13.78
N ASP A 244 0.39 -21.08 14.73
CA ASP A 244 0.08 -22.50 14.89
C ASP A 244 -0.09 -22.84 16.36
N THR A 245 -0.82 -23.89 16.64
CA THR A 245 -1.01 -24.40 18.00
C THR A 245 0.24 -25.11 18.47
N VAL A 246 0.70 -24.79 19.68
CA VAL A 246 1.78 -25.54 20.33
C VAL A 246 1.15 -26.75 21.01
N LYS A 247 1.54 -27.93 20.54
CA LYS A 247 1.16 -29.21 21.18
C LYS A 247 1.78 -29.35 22.55
#